data_e2ab7a1e33a1044dfb2e6435d04b09df
#
_entry.id   e2ab7a1e33a1044dfb2e6435d04b09df
#
_cell.length_a   1.000
_cell.length_b   1.000
_cell.length_c   1.000
_cell.angle_alpha   90.00
_cell.angle_beta   90.00
_cell.angle_gamma   90.00
#
_symmetry.space_group_name_H-M   'P 1'
#
loop_
_entity.id
_entity.type
_entity.pdbx_description
1 polymer ?
#
loop_
_entity_poly.entity_id
_entity_poly.type
_entity_poly.pdbx_seq_one_letter_code
_entity_poly.pdbx_strand_id
1 'polypeptide(L)'
;MGMDEISHIRASEGNSKESVWIAIMKKFLYKIWAKFLTIFGDIKIFKWPMFVVYDDSEFGITGEKTIEIMEILQPGDVILRGFDCYADGAFIPDSLKFSHGAVYVGDNKVIHVMAEGVMKTDIVEFTRCDRIAIMRPRKYQKRAISRAKKFLKDNVPYDFIFENNASALYCFELCSECYDKLDIPKKTVSKFLGLIKKKDVVLAESFFESEDFDCIFQYNPKFNIDFRK
;
A
#
# COMPACT_ATOMS: atom_id res chain seq x y z
N MET A 1 -35.97 18.56 -45.65
CA MET A 1 -34.73 18.09 -44.97
C MET A 1 -34.56 18.94 -43.73
N GLY A 2 -34.81 18.34 -42.62
CA GLY A 2 -35.54 18.88 -41.53
C GLY A 2 -34.77 19.45 -40.36
N MET A 3 -35.43 20.33 -39.67
CA MET A 3 -35.00 20.97 -38.42
C MET A 3 -34.72 19.95 -37.29
N ASP A 4 -35.16 18.70 -37.43
CA ASP A 4 -34.94 17.63 -36.42
C ASP A 4 -33.52 17.05 -36.44
N GLU A 5 -32.83 17.04 -37.58
CA GLU A 5 -31.46 16.52 -37.66
C GLU A 5 -30.43 17.43 -36.98
N ILE A 6 -30.69 18.75 -36.99
CA ILE A 6 -29.82 19.75 -36.34
C ILE A 6 -29.96 19.70 -34.83
N SER A 7 -31.13 19.36 -34.31
CA SER A 7 -31.37 19.22 -32.87
C SER A 7 -30.66 18.00 -32.29
N HIS A 8 -30.62 16.90 -33.00
CA HIS A 8 -29.91 15.68 -32.56
C HIS A 8 -28.37 15.84 -32.55
N ILE A 9 -27.81 16.58 -33.51
CA ILE A 9 -26.35 16.84 -33.54
C ILE A 9 -25.93 17.77 -32.39
N ARG A 10 -26.72 18.81 -32.06
CA ARG A 10 -26.45 19.68 -30.93
C ARG A 10 -26.58 18.99 -29.58
N ALA A 11 -27.52 18.06 -29.40
CA ALA A 11 -27.69 17.29 -28.21
C ALA A 11 -26.54 16.29 -27.97
N SER A 12 -26.01 15.69 -29.07
CA SER A 12 -24.86 14.76 -28.97
C SER A 12 -23.53 15.48 -28.67
N GLU A 13 -23.31 16.66 -29.19
CA GLU A 13 -22.12 17.47 -28.89
C GLU A 13 -22.13 18.06 -27.48
N GLY A 14 -23.30 18.46 -26.95
CA GLY A 14 -23.46 18.92 -25.59
C GLY A 14 -23.09 17.82 -24.56
N ASN A 15 -23.58 16.61 -24.81
CA ASN A 15 -23.35 15.46 -23.93
C ASN A 15 -21.87 15.00 -23.94
N SER A 16 -21.18 15.11 -25.07
CA SER A 16 -19.75 14.78 -25.18
C SER A 16 -18.86 15.79 -24.44
N LYS A 17 -19.17 17.09 -24.53
CA LYS A 17 -18.43 18.14 -23.83
C LYS A 17 -18.64 18.08 -22.31
N GLU A 18 -19.85 17.82 -21.86
CA GLU A 18 -20.18 17.66 -20.46
C GLU A 18 -19.45 16.45 -19.85
N SER A 19 -19.36 15.32 -20.54
CA SER A 19 -18.61 14.15 -20.11
C SER A 19 -17.09 14.42 -20.04
N VAL A 20 -16.54 15.20 -20.95
CA VAL A 20 -15.12 15.60 -20.95
C VAL A 20 -14.82 16.53 -19.76
N TRP A 21 -15.67 17.51 -19.47
CA TRP A 21 -15.51 18.40 -18.34
C TRP A 21 -15.59 17.65 -16.99
N ILE A 22 -16.53 16.71 -16.87
CA ILE A 22 -16.65 15.85 -15.69
C ILE A 22 -15.36 15.01 -15.50
N ALA A 23 -14.81 14.45 -16.57
CA ALA A 23 -13.56 13.68 -16.51
C ALA A 23 -12.37 14.55 -16.10
N ILE A 24 -12.25 15.77 -16.64
CA ILE A 24 -11.21 16.73 -16.27
C ILE A 24 -11.33 17.11 -14.79
N MET A 25 -12.54 17.40 -14.32
CA MET A 25 -12.82 17.78 -12.94
C MET A 25 -12.48 16.63 -11.97
N LYS A 26 -12.87 15.39 -12.31
CA LYS A 26 -12.50 14.19 -11.54
C LYS A 26 -10.98 14.03 -11.43
N LYS A 27 -10.26 14.19 -12.55
CA LYS A 27 -8.79 14.11 -12.56
C LYS A 27 -8.12 15.22 -11.74
N PHE A 28 -8.69 16.41 -11.75
CA PHE A 28 -8.22 17.54 -10.93
C PHE A 28 -8.45 17.29 -9.44
N LEU A 29 -9.66 16.88 -9.05
CA LEU A 29 -10.00 16.53 -7.67
C LEU A 29 -9.14 15.37 -7.16
N TYR A 30 -8.90 14.36 -7.99
CA TYR A 30 -7.98 13.26 -7.65
C TYR A 30 -6.57 13.77 -7.35
N LYS A 31 -6.03 14.69 -8.16
CA LYS A 31 -4.69 15.27 -7.90
C LYS A 31 -4.63 16.03 -6.58
N ILE A 32 -5.67 16.80 -6.26
CA ILE A 32 -5.76 17.51 -4.97
C ILE A 32 -5.82 16.51 -3.83
N TRP A 33 -6.67 15.49 -3.95
CA TRP A 33 -6.82 14.44 -2.95
C TRP A 33 -5.53 13.65 -2.74
N ALA A 34 -4.86 13.25 -3.83
CA ALA A 34 -3.58 12.56 -3.77
C ALA A 34 -2.52 13.40 -3.04
N LYS A 35 -2.41 14.69 -3.38
CA LYS A 35 -1.48 15.61 -2.69
C LYS A 35 -1.81 15.79 -1.21
N PHE A 36 -3.10 15.90 -0.88
CA PHE A 36 -3.55 15.96 0.52
C PHE A 36 -3.15 14.70 1.28
N LEU A 37 -3.43 13.51 0.74
CA LEU A 37 -3.08 12.25 1.38
C LEU A 37 -1.57 12.03 1.50
N THR A 38 -0.79 12.47 0.52
CA THR A 38 0.69 12.45 0.61
C THR A 38 1.16 13.26 1.82
N ILE A 39 0.72 14.53 1.93
CA ILE A 39 1.08 15.39 3.07
C ILE A 39 0.58 14.82 4.39
N PHE A 40 -0.65 14.29 4.39
CA PHE A 40 -1.27 13.72 5.58
C PHE A 40 -0.53 12.47 6.09
N GLY A 41 -0.03 11.62 5.18
CA GLY A 41 0.75 10.44 5.55
C GLY A 41 2.08 10.76 6.23
N ASP A 42 2.63 11.95 5.98
CA ASP A 42 3.90 12.40 6.57
C ASP A 42 3.72 13.10 7.94
N ILE A 43 2.47 13.22 8.42
CA ILE A 43 2.19 13.86 9.71
C ILE A 43 2.38 12.86 10.86
N LYS A 44 3.31 13.15 11.77
CA LYS A 44 3.53 12.40 13.02
C LYS A 44 2.81 13.12 14.18
N ILE A 45 1.93 12.41 14.88
CA ILE A 45 1.12 12.93 15.99
C ILE A 45 1.61 12.34 17.30
N PHE A 46 2.04 13.22 18.23
CA PHE A 46 2.41 12.83 19.59
C PHE A 46 1.22 12.93 20.55
N LYS A 47 1.14 12.01 21.53
CA LYS A 47 -0.01 11.87 22.45
C LYS A 47 -0.01 13.01 23.40
N TRP A 48 0.34 13.92 23.73
CA TRP A 48 0.18 15.07 24.64
C TRP A 48 1.51 15.77 25.01
N PRO A 49 1.59 17.07 24.91
CA PRO A 49 0.66 17.96 24.22
C PRO A 49 0.70 17.66 22.73
N MET A 50 -0.43 17.84 22.05
CA MET A 50 -0.62 17.48 20.65
C MET A 50 0.26 18.36 19.74
N PHE A 51 1.53 17.99 19.60
CA PHE A 51 2.46 18.61 18.68
C PHE A 51 2.56 17.77 17.41
N VAL A 52 2.45 18.44 16.29
CA VAL A 52 2.84 17.88 14.99
C VAL A 52 4.32 18.14 14.86
N VAL A 53 5.15 17.12 15.01
CA VAL A 53 6.60 17.22 14.85
C VAL A 53 7.03 16.18 13.84
N TYR A 54 7.84 16.59 12.91
CA TYR A 54 8.65 15.69 12.12
C TYR A 54 9.84 15.27 12.98
N ASP A 55 9.82 14.04 13.45
CA ASP A 55 10.93 13.45 14.19
C ASP A 55 11.22 12.06 13.62
N ASP A 56 12.41 11.91 13.08
CA ASP A 56 12.93 10.67 12.50
C ASP A 56 13.89 9.94 13.43
N SER A 57 13.94 10.31 14.72
CA SER A 57 15.09 10.04 15.57
C SER A 57 15.17 8.62 16.15
N GLU A 58 14.06 7.94 16.40
CA GLU A 58 14.13 6.60 16.99
C GLU A 58 13.08 5.64 16.44
N PHE A 59 13.53 4.66 15.66
CA PHE A 59 12.70 3.55 15.21
C PHE A 59 12.77 2.39 16.20
N GLY A 60 11.68 1.62 16.32
CA GLY A 60 11.62 0.42 17.15
C GLY A 60 12.55 -0.71 16.67
N ILE A 61 12.86 -0.74 15.37
CA ILE A 61 13.81 -1.69 14.78
C ILE A 61 15.24 -1.14 14.92
N THR A 62 16.04 -1.79 15.73
CA THR A 62 17.45 -1.45 15.95
C THR A 62 18.33 -1.95 14.79
N GLY A 63 19.58 -1.47 14.71
CA GLY A 63 20.55 -1.97 13.74
C GLY A 63 20.82 -3.47 13.88
N GLU A 64 20.86 -3.99 15.12
CA GLU A 64 21.01 -5.43 15.39
C GLU A 64 19.84 -6.22 14.80
N LYS A 65 18.60 -5.75 14.99
CA LYS A 65 17.41 -6.36 14.40
C LYS A 65 17.40 -6.28 12.88
N THR A 66 17.91 -5.21 12.31
CA THR A 66 18.08 -5.09 10.86
C THR A 66 19.04 -6.15 10.33
N ILE A 67 20.15 -6.41 11.01
CA ILE A 67 21.09 -7.48 10.63
C ILE A 67 20.43 -8.85 10.71
N GLU A 68 19.74 -9.15 11.82
CA GLU A 68 18.97 -10.40 11.99
C GLU A 68 17.97 -10.60 10.85
N ILE A 69 17.23 -9.54 10.47
CA ILE A 69 16.28 -9.56 9.35
C ILE A 69 16.99 -9.87 8.04
N MET A 70 18.12 -9.22 7.77
CA MET A 70 18.87 -9.44 6.53
C MET A 70 19.39 -10.87 6.39
N GLU A 71 19.75 -11.52 7.50
CA GLU A 71 20.25 -12.90 7.52
C GLU A 71 19.17 -13.94 7.18
N ILE A 72 17.92 -13.67 7.56
CA ILE A 72 16.81 -14.61 7.36
C ILE A 72 16.03 -14.38 6.07
N LEU A 73 16.12 -13.19 5.47
CA LEU A 73 15.38 -12.81 4.26
C LEU A 73 15.74 -13.69 3.06
N GLN A 74 14.72 -14.10 2.33
CA GLN A 74 14.88 -14.82 1.06
C GLN A 74 14.15 -14.06 -0.08
N PRO A 75 14.74 -14.06 -1.30
CA PRO A 75 14.10 -13.42 -2.43
C PRO A 75 12.67 -13.95 -2.66
N GLY A 76 11.70 -13.04 -2.68
CA GLY A 76 10.27 -13.33 -2.74
C GLY A 76 9.53 -13.17 -1.41
N ASP A 77 10.22 -12.99 -0.28
CA ASP A 77 9.53 -12.69 0.98
C ASP A 77 8.73 -11.37 0.86
N VAL A 78 7.56 -11.33 1.46
CA VAL A 78 6.79 -10.10 1.66
C VAL A 78 7.15 -9.53 3.03
N ILE A 79 7.59 -8.28 3.05
CA ILE A 79 7.94 -7.59 4.27
C ILE A 79 6.84 -6.58 4.59
N LEU A 80 6.26 -6.70 5.77
CA LEU A 80 5.26 -5.79 6.30
C LEU A 80 5.91 -4.90 7.35
N ARG A 81 5.72 -3.58 7.27
CA ARG A 81 6.24 -2.63 8.25
C ARG A 81 5.15 -1.72 8.80
N GLY A 82 5.35 -1.23 10.01
CA GLY A 82 4.44 -0.30 10.64
C GLY A 82 5.19 0.73 11.46
N PHE A 83 4.55 1.88 11.64
CA PHE A 83 5.07 2.99 12.41
C PHE A 83 4.16 3.30 13.58
N ASP A 84 4.75 3.75 14.69
CA ASP A 84 4.04 4.28 15.83
C ASP A 84 3.81 5.78 15.63
N CYS A 85 2.64 6.25 16.09
CA CYS A 85 2.30 7.66 16.10
C CYS A 85 2.14 8.37 14.75
N TYR A 86 2.16 7.66 13.62
CA TYR A 86 1.78 8.24 12.33
C TYR A 86 0.27 8.34 12.18
N ALA A 87 -0.20 9.39 11.52
CA ALA A 87 -1.63 9.66 11.34
C ALA A 87 -2.33 8.59 10.49
N ASP A 88 -1.63 7.99 9.51
CA ASP A 88 -2.12 6.92 8.66
C ASP A 88 -2.52 5.67 9.48
N GLY A 89 -1.76 5.32 10.50
CA GLY A 89 -2.05 4.21 11.41
C GLY A 89 -3.35 4.36 12.22
N ALA A 90 -3.91 5.58 12.32
CA ALA A 90 -5.20 5.82 12.96
C ALA A 90 -6.39 5.44 12.06
N PHE A 91 -6.15 5.36 10.75
CA PHE A 91 -7.20 5.11 9.75
C PHE A 91 -7.14 3.72 9.14
N ILE A 92 -6.03 2.99 9.35
CA ILE A 92 -5.91 1.61 8.90
C ILE A 92 -6.66 0.72 9.91
N PRO A 93 -7.71 0.00 9.48
CA PRO A 93 -8.48 -0.89 10.35
C PRO A 93 -7.74 -2.22 10.58
N ASP A 94 -6.43 -2.17 10.74
CA ASP A 94 -5.56 -3.32 10.97
C ASP A 94 -5.24 -3.43 12.47
N SER A 95 -5.65 -4.53 13.08
CA SER A 95 -5.35 -4.83 14.50
C SER A 95 -3.84 -4.99 14.73
N LEU A 96 -3.09 -5.44 13.72
CA LEU A 96 -1.64 -5.65 13.76
C LEU A 96 -0.86 -4.35 13.54
N LYS A 97 -1.52 -3.31 13.04
CA LYS A 97 -0.95 -1.98 12.79
C LYS A 97 0.29 -1.97 11.88
N PHE A 98 0.29 -2.82 10.87
CA PHE A 98 1.19 -2.70 9.74
C PHE A 98 0.56 -1.79 8.69
N SER A 99 1.26 -0.74 8.31
CA SER A 99 0.74 0.27 7.38
C SER A 99 1.34 0.16 5.97
N HIS A 100 2.37 -0.67 5.79
CA HIS A 100 3.07 -0.74 4.52
C HIS A 100 3.64 -2.12 4.23
N GLY A 101 3.71 -2.47 2.94
CA GLY A 101 4.23 -3.75 2.47
C GLY A 101 5.18 -3.61 1.29
N ALA A 102 6.12 -4.56 1.17
CA ALA A 102 7.09 -4.64 0.09
C ALA A 102 7.40 -6.09 -0.28
N VAL A 103 7.89 -6.32 -1.50
CA VAL A 103 8.45 -7.61 -1.92
C VAL A 103 9.98 -7.53 -1.92
N TYR A 104 10.63 -8.43 -1.19
CA TYR A 104 12.10 -8.54 -1.21
C TYR A 104 12.56 -9.21 -2.51
N VAL A 105 13.42 -8.55 -3.25
CA VAL A 105 13.83 -9.00 -4.59
C VAL A 105 15.28 -9.51 -4.66
N GLY A 106 15.90 -9.67 -3.50
CA GLY A 106 17.32 -10.02 -3.37
C GLY A 106 18.24 -8.80 -3.37
N ASP A 107 19.52 -9.02 -3.16
CA ASP A 107 20.58 -8.00 -3.20
C ASP A 107 20.29 -6.81 -2.25
N ASN A 108 19.75 -7.09 -1.07
CA ASN A 108 19.36 -6.10 -0.07
C ASN A 108 18.38 -5.05 -0.60
N LYS A 109 17.52 -5.43 -1.56
CA LYS A 109 16.53 -4.52 -2.17
C LYS A 109 15.12 -5.03 -2.01
N VAL A 110 14.22 -4.11 -1.76
CA VAL A 110 12.77 -4.32 -1.79
C VAL A 110 12.15 -3.49 -2.91
N ILE A 111 11.02 -3.98 -3.44
CA ILE A 111 10.16 -3.20 -4.34
C ILE A 111 8.84 -2.99 -3.62
N HIS A 112 8.42 -1.75 -3.55
CA HIS A 112 7.19 -1.30 -2.92
C HIS A 112 6.59 -0.12 -3.69
N VAL A 113 5.43 0.35 -3.29
CA VAL A 113 4.80 1.51 -3.90
C VAL A 113 4.53 2.57 -2.85
N MET A 114 4.97 3.80 -3.12
CA MET A 114 4.75 5.00 -2.32
C MET A 114 3.93 6.00 -3.12
N ALA A 115 3.67 7.16 -2.56
CA ALA A 115 2.91 8.22 -3.23
C ALA A 115 3.45 8.59 -4.63
N GLU A 116 4.75 8.43 -4.84
CA GLU A 116 5.46 8.68 -6.10
C GLU A 116 5.32 7.54 -7.12
N GLY A 117 4.76 6.39 -6.71
CA GLY A 117 4.63 5.18 -7.51
C GLY A 117 5.52 4.05 -7.05
N VAL A 118 5.65 3.02 -7.89
CA VAL A 118 6.47 1.84 -7.58
C VAL A 118 7.95 2.21 -7.61
N MET A 119 8.65 1.86 -6.52
CA MET A 119 10.08 2.16 -6.35
C MET A 119 10.83 0.99 -5.76
N LYS A 120 12.16 1.08 -5.87
CA LYS A 120 13.11 0.13 -5.29
C LYS A 120 13.93 0.82 -4.20
N THR A 121 13.93 0.25 -3.00
CA THR A 121 14.58 0.82 -1.81
C THR A 121 15.54 -0.19 -1.20
N ASP A 122 16.55 0.29 -0.50
CA ASP A 122 17.46 -0.55 0.28
C ASP A 122 16.76 -1.14 1.49
N ILE A 123 17.11 -2.37 1.87
CA ILE A 123 16.51 -3.04 3.04
C ILE A 123 16.79 -2.28 4.34
N VAL A 124 17.98 -1.70 4.48
CA VAL A 124 18.36 -0.94 5.68
C VAL A 124 17.46 0.30 5.84
N GLU A 125 17.14 0.98 4.74
CA GLU A 125 16.19 2.09 4.75
C GLU A 125 14.76 1.59 5.01
N PHE A 126 14.38 0.47 4.40
CA PHE A 126 13.03 -0.08 4.58
C PHE A 126 12.77 -0.56 6.01
N THR A 127 13.78 -1.06 6.73
CA THR A 127 13.68 -1.51 8.12
C THR A 127 13.70 -0.38 9.15
N ARG A 128 13.86 0.89 8.74
CA ARG A 128 13.68 2.04 9.63
C ARG A 128 12.19 2.23 9.95
N CYS A 129 11.70 1.44 10.87
CA CYS A 129 10.29 1.40 11.28
C CYS A 129 10.17 0.90 12.73
N ASP A 130 8.96 0.90 13.29
CA ASP A 130 8.71 0.49 14.66
C ASP A 130 8.30 -0.98 14.78
N ARG A 131 7.68 -1.52 13.71
CA ARG A 131 7.21 -2.90 13.62
C ARG A 131 7.56 -3.48 12.28
N ILE A 132 7.85 -4.77 12.27
CA ILE A 132 8.13 -5.49 11.05
C ILE A 132 7.67 -6.94 11.16
N ALA A 133 7.20 -7.49 10.04
CA ALA A 133 6.96 -8.92 9.88
C ALA A 133 7.46 -9.39 8.53
N ILE A 134 7.91 -10.64 8.46
CA ILE A 134 8.36 -11.28 7.22
C ILE A 134 7.44 -12.46 6.96
N MET A 135 6.71 -12.37 5.86
CA MET A 135 5.79 -13.38 5.37
C MET A 135 6.44 -14.13 4.21
N ARG A 136 6.74 -15.40 4.42
CA ARG A 136 7.38 -16.25 3.40
C ARG A 136 6.33 -17.02 2.59
N PRO A 137 6.24 -16.78 1.29
CA PRO A 137 5.33 -17.55 0.45
C PRO A 137 5.86 -18.96 0.24
N ARG A 138 4.95 -19.94 0.25
CA ARG A 138 5.30 -21.34 0.01
C ARG A 138 5.64 -21.63 -1.45
N LYS A 139 5.14 -20.79 -2.39
CA LYS A 139 5.31 -20.99 -3.84
C LYS A 139 5.43 -19.65 -4.57
N TYR A 140 5.86 -19.70 -5.82
CA TYR A 140 5.84 -18.62 -6.80
C TYR A 140 6.79 -17.44 -6.56
N GLN A 141 7.83 -17.57 -5.72
CA GLN A 141 8.79 -16.50 -5.39
C GLN A 141 9.43 -15.88 -6.64
N LYS A 142 9.94 -16.72 -7.56
CA LYS A 142 10.58 -16.24 -8.81
C LYS A 142 9.60 -15.44 -9.68
N ARG A 143 8.34 -15.88 -9.75
CA ARG A 143 7.28 -15.20 -10.48
C ARG A 143 6.97 -13.83 -9.83
N ALA A 144 6.83 -13.80 -8.52
CA ALA A 144 6.54 -12.58 -7.76
C ALA A 144 7.64 -11.53 -7.94
N ILE A 145 8.91 -11.93 -7.87
CA ILE A 145 10.05 -11.04 -8.13
C ILE A 145 9.99 -10.48 -9.55
N SER A 146 9.69 -11.32 -10.54
CA SER A 146 9.56 -10.88 -11.93
C SER A 146 8.44 -9.86 -12.12
N ARG A 147 7.27 -10.09 -11.46
CA ARG A 147 6.14 -9.15 -11.49
C ARG A 147 6.47 -7.84 -10.78
N ALA A 148 7.09 -7.89 -9.60
CA ALA A 148 7.53 -6.69 -8.89
C ALA A 148 8.48 -5.84 -9.75
N LYS A 149 9.47 -6.48 -10.40
CA LYS A 149 10.39 -5.81 -11.34
C LYS A 149 9.67 -5.25 -12.56
N LYS A 150 8.61 -5.90 -13.04
CA LYS A 150 7.78 -5.39 -14.13
C LYS A 150 7.02 -4.13 -13.69
N PHE A 151 6.34 -4.14 -12.54
CA PHE A 151 5.64 -2.96 -12.02
C PHE A 151 6.59 -1.77 -11.82
N LEU A 152 7.81 -2.03 -11.34
CA LEU A 152 8.85 -1.01 -11.24
C LEU A 152 9.24 -0.43 -12.61
N LYS A 153 9.45 -1.29 -13.62
CA LYS A 153 9.79 -0.86 -14.98
C LYS A 153 8.66 -0.05 -15.63
N ASP A 154 7.43 -0.45 -15.38
CA ASP A 154 6.23 0.18 -15.94
C ASP A 154 5.86 1.49 -15.20
N ASN A 155 6.62 1.87 -14.15
CA ASN A 155 6.37 3.05 -13.30
C ASN A 155 4.90 3.14 -12.84
N VAL A 156 4.34 2.04 -12.34
CA VAL A 156 2.94 1.97 -11.91
C VAL A 156 2.70 2.99 -10.79
N PRO A 157 1.71 3.88 -10.92
CA PRO A 157 1.43 4.92 -9.94
C PRO A 157 0.75 4.35 -8.69
N TYR A 158 0.72 5.17 -7.61
CA TYR A 158 0.01 4.83 -6.38
C TYR A 158 -1.51 4.98 -6.56
N ASP A 159 -2.26 4.01 -6.05
CA ASP A 159 -3.73 4.06 -5.98
C ASP A 159 -4.19 4.70 -4.67
N PHE A 160 -4.56 5.98 -4.71
CA PHE A 160 -5.10 6.73 -3.56
C PHE A 160 -6.60 6.50 -3.32
N ILE A 161 -7.28 5.77 -4.18
CA ILE A 161 -8.72 5.54 -4.08
C ILE A 161 -9.10 4.07 -3.97
N PHE A 162 -8.08 3.21 -3.89
CA PHE A 162 -8.25 1.76 -3.72
C PHE A 162 -9.20 1.16 -4.78
N GLU A 163 -8.96 1.50 -6.05
CA GLU A 163 -9.64 0.87 -7.17
C GLU A 163 -8.90 -0.41 -7.54
N ASN A 164 -9.59 -1.55 -7.48
CA ASN A 164 -9.03 -2.85 -7.87
C ASN A 164 -8.78 -2.89 -9.40
N ASN A 165 -7.84 -2.09 -9.89
CA ASN A 165 -7.41 -2.10 -11.28
C ASN A 165 -5.87 -2.03 -11.34
N ALA A 166 -5.28 -2.80 -12.25
CA ALA A 166 -3.82 -2.94 -12.37
C ALA A 166 -3.11 -1.68 -12.94
N SER A 167 -3.83 -0.58 -13.16
CA SER A 167 -3.25 0.66 -13.68
C SER A 167 -2.62 1.53 -12.59
N ALA A 168 -3.00 1.32 -11.33
CA ALA A 168 -2.45 1.93 -10.13
C ALA A 168 -2.54 0.91 -8.99
N LEU A 169 -1.60 0.93 -8.05
CA LEU A 169 -1.53 -0.04 -6.96
C LEU A 169 -1.24 0.66 -5.64
N TYR A 170 -1.88 0.23 -4.54
CA TYR A 170 -1.41 0.55 -3.21
C TYR A 170 -0.48 -0.56 -2.68
N CYS A 171 0.18 -0.33 -1.53
CA CYS A 171 1.31 -1.16 -1.09
C CYS A 171 0.99 -2.65 -0.91
N PHE A 172 -0.11 -3.00 -0.25
CA PHE A 172 -0.48 -4.41 -0.06
C PHE A 172 -1.05 -5.04 -1.33
N GLU A 173 -1.69 -4.24 -2.18
CA GLU A 173 -2.16 -4.70 -3.48
C GLU A 173 -0.98 -5.03 -4.41
N LEU A 174 0.08 -4.22 -4.42
CA LEU A 174 1.31 -4.55 -5.15
C LEU A 174 1.85 -5.91 -4.70
N CYS A 175 1.93 -6.15 -3.39
CA CYS A 175 2.38 -7.43 -2.86
C CYS A 175 1.46 -8.58 -3.31
N SER A 176 0.15 -8.41 -3.18
CA SER A 176 -0.85 -9.41 -3.61
C SER A 176 -0.79 -9.67 -5.11
N GLU A 177 -0.69 -8.62 -5.93
CA GLU A 177 -0.58 -8.75 -7.39
C GLU A 177 0.71 -9.46 -7.81
N CYS A 178 1.80 -9.34 -7.05
CA CYS A 178 2.99 -10.15 -7.29
C CYS A 178 2.70 -11.65 -7.11
N TYR A 179 1.77 -11.99 -6.22
CA TYR A 179 1.34 -13.35 -5.90
C TYR A 179 -0.05 -13.69 -6.45
N ASP A 180 -0.37 -13.26 -7.67
CA ASP A 180 -1.66 -13.44 -8.35
C ASP A 180 -2.17 -14.89 -8.49
N LYS A 181 -1.37 -15.87 -8.11
CA LYS A 181 -1.68 -17.30 -8.11
C LYS A 181 -1.95 -17.89 -6.72
N LEU A 182 -1.79 -17.08 -5.68
CA LEU A 182 -2.07 -17.46 -4.30
C LEU A 182 -3.41 -16.90 -3.85
N ASP A 183 -4.02 -17.59 -2.90
CA ASP A 183 -5.25 -17.11 -2.28
C ASP A 183 -4.91 -16.16 -1.12
N ILE A 184 -5.06 -14.87 -1.37
CA ILE A 184 -4.85 -13.83 -0.39
C ILE A 184 -6.21 -13.18 -0.10
N PRO A 185 -6.79 -13.41 1.10
CA PRO A 185 -8.13 -12.96 1.40
C PRO A 185 -8.23 -11.43 1.39
N LYS A 186 -9.31 -10.91 0.81
CA LYS A 186 -9.62 -9.47 0.85
C LYS A 186 -10.50 -9.16 2.04
N LYS A 187 -10.33 -7.98 2.60
CA LYS A 187 -11.11 -7.45 3.72
C LYS A 187 -12.03 -6.33 3.25
N THR A 188 -13.28 -6.38 3.66
CA THR A 188 -14.22 -5.29 3.35
C THR A 188 -13.98 -4.11 4.30
N VAL A 189 -13.48 -3.00 3.78
CA VAL A 189 -13.23 -1.77 4.54
C VAL A 189 -14.35 -0.76 4.27
N SER A 190 -14.94 -0.24 5.35
CA SER A 190 -16.08 0.68 5.27
C SER A 190 -15.80 2.09 5.80
N LYS A 191 -14.53 2.44 6.09
CA LYS A 191 -14.19 3.67 6.80
C LYS A 191 -13.04 4.44 6.15
N PHE A 192 -13.36 5.57 5.63
CA PHE A 192 -12.59 6.80 5.72
C PHE A 192 -13.61 7.94 5.64
N LEU A 193 -14.07 8.44 6.80
CA LEU A 193 -15.02 9.58 6.90
C LEU A 193 -16.26 9.50 5.99
N GLY A 194 -16.76 8.28 5.69
CA GLY A 194 -17.90 8.13 4.79
C GLY A 194 -17.63 8.40 3.31
N LEU A 195 -16.38 8.72 2.94
CA LEU A 195 -15.98 9.04 1.56
C LEU A 195 -15.64 7.80 0.72
N ILE A 196 -15.27 6.70 1.37
CA ILE A 196 -15.01 5.43 0.69
C ILE A 196 -16.22 4.52 0.84
N LYS A 197 -16.87 4.20 -0.28
CA LYS A 197 -17.83 3.11 -0.37
C LYS A 197 -17.15 1.82 0.09
N LYS A 198 -17.90 0.88 0.68
CA LYS A 198 -17.39 -0.46 1.02
C LYS A 198 -16.56 -1.00 -0.14
N LYS A 199 -15.29 -1.31 0.12
CA LYS A 199 -14.37 -1.91 -0.86
C LYS A 199 -13.69 -3.10 -0.24
N ASP A 200 -13.47 -4.12 -1.07
CA ASP A 200 -12.67 -5.27 -0.68
C ASP A 200 -11.22 -4.97 -1.02
N VAL A 201 -10.38 -4.88 0.01
CA VAL A 201 -8.97 -4.51 -0.10
C VAL A 201 -8.09 -5.58 0.55
N VAL A 202 -6.86 -5.69 0.09
CA VAL A 202 -5.84 -6.49 0.75
C VAL A 202 -5.22 -5.63 1.86
N LEU A 203 -5.12 -6.19 3.05
CA LEU A 203 -4.45 -5.59 4.20
C LEU A 203 -3.26 -6.45 4.65
N ALA A 204 -2.48 -5.98 5.60
CA ALA A 204 -1.41 -6.78 6.19
C ALA A 204 -1.93 -8.09 6.78
N GLU A 205 -3.08 -8.05 7.46
CA GLU A 205 -3.75 -9.23 8.02
C GLU A 205 -4.04 -10.32 6.97
N SER A 206 -4.30 -9.91 5.72
CA SER A 206 -4.57 -10.83 4.62
C SER A 206 -3.42 -11.84 4.38
N PHE A 207 -2.17 -11.41 4.62
CA PHE A 207 -1.01 -12.28 4.49
C PHE A 207 -0.86 -13.24 5.68
N PHE A 208 -1.28 -12.82 6.88
CA PHE A 208 -1.29 -13.70 8.06
C PHE A 208 -2.41 -14.75 8.01
N GLU A 209 -3.52 -14.43 7.38
CA GLU A 209 -4.67 -15.33 7.24
C GLU A 209 -4.55 -16.28 6.04
N SER A 210 -3.70 -15.97 5.07
CA SER A 210 -3.47 -16.82 3.92
C SER A 210 -2.68 -18.07 4.30
N GLU A 211 -3.20 -19.25 3.96
CA GLU A 211 -2.50 -20.53 4.16
C GLU A 211 -1.25 -20.68 3.28
N ASP A 212 -1.10 -19.82 2.27
CA ASP A 212 0.04 -19.85 1.34
C ASP A 212 1.28 -19.11 1.86
N PHE A 213 1.20 -18.46 3.04
CA PHE A 213 2.30 -17.73 3.65
C PHE A 213 2.59 -18.25 5.06
N ASP A 214 3.87 -18.29 5.39
CA ASP A 214 4.36 -18.55 6.74
C ASP A 214 4.96 -17.26 7.33
N CYS A 215 4.52 -16.85 8.53
CA CYS A 215 5.16 -15.76 9.26
C CYS A 215 6.46 -16.28 9.87
N ILE A 216 7.61 -15.92 9.28
CA ILE A 216 8.93 -16.42 9.74
C ILE A 216 9.63 -15.49 10.71
N PHE A 217 9.21 -14.24 10.76
CA PHE A 217 9.72 -13.24 11.71
C PHE A 217 8.65 -12.19 11.96
N GLN A 218 8.51 -11.80 13.23
CA GLN A 218 7.67 -10.69 13.63
C GLN A 218 8.28 -9.97 14.82
N TYR A 219 8.40 -8.66 14.71
CA TYR A 219 8.78 -7.80 15.82
C TYR A 219 7.74 -6.70 15.99
N ASN A 220 7.12 -6.69 17.16
CA ASN A 220 6.16 -5.68 17.57
C ASN A 220 6.34 -5.41 19.07
N PRO A 221 7.07 -4.38 19.48
CA PRO A 221 7.43 -4.15 20.87
C PRO A 221 6.24 -3.89 21.80
N LYS A 222 5.08 -3.54 21.25
CA LYS A 222 3.86 -3.26 22.02
C LYS A 222 2.89 -4.44 22.11
N PHE A 223 3.08 -5.47 21.28
CA PHE A 223 2.24 -6.66 21.21
C PHE A 223 3.16 -7.90 21.26
N ASN A 224 3.58 -8.30 22.46
CA ASN A 224 4.19 -9.61 22.67
C ASN A 224 3.09 -10.69 22.61
N ILE A 225 2.51 -10.90 21.44
CA ILE A 225 1.62 -12.02 21.20
C ILE A 225 2.50 -13.16 20.67
N ASP A 226 2.75 -14.13 21.54
CA ASP A 226 3.41 -15.37 21.16
C ASP A 226 2.41 -16.23 20.37
N PHE A 227 2.48 -16.19 19.04
CA PHE A 227 1.65 -17.00 18.14
C PHE A 227 2.09 -18.48 18.04
N ARG A 228 3.01 -18.93 18.93
CA ARG A 228 3.42 -20.33 19.03
C ARG A 228 2.59 -21.09 20.05
N LYS A 229 1.26 -21.09 19.87
CA LYS A 229 0.38 -22.04 20.57
C LYS A 229 -0.64 -22.62 19.62
#